data_c913144c62baff1130febf28bc1443ae
#
_entry.id   c913144c62baff1130febf28bc1443ae
#
_cell.length_a   1.000
_cell.length_b   1.000
_cell.length_c   1.000
_cell.angle_alpha   90.00
_cell.angle_beta   90.00
_cell.angle_gamma   90.00
#
_symmetry.space_group_name_H-M   'P 1'
#
loop_
_entity.id
_entity.type
_entity.pdbx_description
1 polymer ?
#
loop_
_entity_poly.entity_id
_entity_poly.type
_entity_poly.pdbx_seq_one_letter_code
_entity_poly.pdbx_strand_id
1 'polypeptide(L)'
;MTDPQDESFFGALGRAKIDGRKLTREEQLGFANLTFAGGRDTVIHSISSTLHYLASQPESLAFLKEDVSRITHATEELFRAITPLTHIGRVCPVETEVHGQRVPAGGRVSICWAAANYDPEVFHDPEEVQLDRKPNPHVAFGFGHHLCIGAAHARLVIRSLLEACVQK
;
A
#
# COMPACT_ATOMS: atom_id res chain seq x y z
N MET A 1 13.14 12.14 -27.78
CA MET A 1 12.47 11.07 -28.54
C MET A 1 12.78 9.79 -27.77
N THR A 2 11.78 9.04 -27.33
CA THR A 2 11.98 7.73 -26.67
C THR A 2 12.36 6.70 -27.73
N ASP A 3 13.40 5.91 -27.45
CA ASP A 3 13.79 4.77 -28.28
C ASP A 3 12.59 3.81 -28.39
N PRO A 4 12.14 3.42 -29.60
CA PRO A 4 11.05 2.46 -29.78
C PRO A 4 11.34 1.09 -29.15
N GLN A 5 12.61 0.73 -28.94
CA GLN A 5 13.05 -0.54 -28.35
C GLN A 5 13.29 -0.44 -26.83
N ASP A 6 13.08 0.73 -26.22
CA ASP A 6 13.21 0.88 -24.77
C ASP A 6 12.06 0.15 -24.07
N GLU A 7 12.35 -1.01 -23.47
CA GLU A 7 11.41 -1.82 -22.69
C GLU A 7 11.25 -1.35 -21.24
N SER A 8 11.97 -0.31 -20.84
CA SER A 8 11.83 0.27 -19.51
C SER A 8 10.43 0.85 -19.30
N PHE A 9 10.09 1.09 -18.01
CA PHE A 9 8.87 1.80 -17.63
C PHE A 9 8.74 3.15 -18.37
N PHE A 10 9.83 3.91 -18.50
CA PHE A 10 9.79 5.21 -19.17
C PHE A 10 9.60 5.06 -20.67
N GLY A 11 10.20 4.05 -21.31
CA GLY A 11 9.95 3.71 -22.70
C GLY A 11 8.51 3.33 -22.95
N ALA A 12 7.94 2.47 -22.09
CA ALA A 12 6.53 2.09 -22.14
C ALA A 12 5.60 3.30 -21.97
N LEU A 13 5.91 4.18 -21.00
CA LEU A 13 5.15 5.40 -20.75
C LEU A 13 5.20 6.36 -21.96
N GLY A 14 6.35 6.48 -22.63
CA GLY A 14 6.49 7.30 -23.83
C GLY A 14 5.66 6.81 -25.02
N ARG A 15 5.30 5.52 -25.04
CA ARG A 15 4.45 4.89 -26.08
C ARG A 15 2.98 4.74 -25.68
N ALA A 16 2.69 4.97 -24.38
CA ALA A 16 1.36 4.75 -23.82
C ALA A 16 0.29 5.62 -24.49
N LYS A 17 -0.91 5.06 -24.57
CA LYS A 17 -2.10 5.74 -25.09
C LYS A 17 -3.22 5.66 -24.05
N ILE A 18 -4.02 6.73 -23.97
CA ILE A 18 -5.26 6.77 -23.22
C ILE A 18 -6.38 7.19 -24.18
N ASP A 19 -7.48 6.45 -24.21
CA ASP A 19 -8.60 6.66 -25.14
C ASP A 19 -8.15 6.79 -26.63
N GLY A 20 -7.15 5.99 -27.03
CA GLY A 20 -6.61 5.96 -28.39
C GLY A 20 -5.60 7.07 -28.73
N ARG A 21 -5.44 8.10 -27.92
CA ARG A 21 -4.44 9.18 -28.09
C ARG A 21 -3.18 8.92 -27.28
N LYS A 22 -2.04 9.43 -27.76
CA LYS A 22 -0.80 9.43 -26.96
C LYS A 22 -0.95 10.33 -25.74
N LEU A 23 -0.27 9.96 -24.67
CA LEU A 23 -0.14 10.81 -23.50
C LEU A 23 0.60 12.10 -23.86
N THR A 24 0.14 13.22 -23.32
CA THR A 24 0.88 14.47 -23.35
C THR A 24 2.15 14.36 -22.50
N ARG A 25 3.08 15.28 -22.68
CA ARG A 25 4.29 15.34 -21.82
C ARG A 25 3.92 15.54 -20.34
N GLU A 26 2.94 16.35 -20.06
CA GLU A 26 2.46 16.62 -18.70
C GLU A 26 1.88 15.36 -18.05
N GLU A 27 1.04 14.61 -18.78
CA GLU A 27 0.51 13.33 -18.34
C GLU A 27 1.63 12.31 -18.09
N GLN A 28 2.61 12.20 -18.98
CA GLN A 28 3.76 11.32 -18.80
C GLN A 28 4.57 11.68 -17.54
N LEU A 29 4.82 12.97 -17.30
CA LEU A 29 5.49 13.45 -16.09
C LEU A 29 4.65 13.17 -14.83
N GLY A 30 3.32 13.35 -14.90
CA GLY A 30 2.41 13.02 -13.82
C GLY A 30 2.46 11.54 -13.43
N PHE A 31 2.41 10.64 -14.43
CA PHE A 31 2.55 9.20 -14.22
C PHE A 31 3.92 8.82 -13.63
N ALA A 32 5.00 9.37 -14.19
CA ALA A 32 6.35 9.10 -13.69
C ALA A 32 6.51 9.56 -12.23
N ASN A 33 6.03 10.75 -11.92
CA ASN A 33 6.09 11.33 -10.57
C ASN A 33 5.25 10.52 -9.56
N LEU A 34 4.04 10.13 -9.95
CA LEU A 34 3.16 9.30 -9.11
C LEU A 34 3.79 7.92 -8.84
N THR A 35 4.37 7.29 -9.86
CA THR A 35 5.02 5.98 -9.72
C THR A 35 6.24 6.07 -8.80
N PHE A 36 7.05 7.12 -8.96
CA PHE A 36 8.21 7.35 -8.10
C PHE A 36 7.79 7.61 -6.64
N ALA A 37 6.86 8.54 -6.42
CA ALA A 37 6.42 8.92 -5.08
C ALA A 37 5.71 7.75 -4.37
N GLY A 38 4.80 7.07 -5.06
CA GLY A 38 4.05 5.96 -4.50
C GLY A 38 4.88 4.70 -4.27
N GLY A 39 5.87 4.44 -5.12
CA GLY A 39 6.68 3.21 -5.09
C GLY A 39 7.95 3.30 -4.24
N ARG A 40 8.34 4.48 -3.77
CA ARG A 40 9.58 4.67 -3.00
C ARG A 40 9.34 4.74 -1.50
N ASP A 41 8.69 5.77 -1.04
CA ASP A 41 8.65 6.09 0.39
C ASP A 41 7.81 5.09 1.18
N THR A 42 6.69 4.63 0.62
CA THR A 42 5.86 3.60 1.26
C THR A 42 6.60 2.27 1.40
N VAL A 43 7.41 1.88 0.41
CA VAL A 43 8.24 0.66 0.47
C VAL A 43 9.34 0.81 1.51
N ILE A 44 10.02 1.97 1.58
CA ILE A 44 11.04 2.25 2.60
C ILE A 44 10.42 2.14 4.00
N HIS A 45 9.26 2.77 4.22
CA HIS A 45 8.54 2.68 5.50
C HIS A 45 8.14 1.25 5.84
N SER A 46 7.61 0.50 4.86
CA SER A 46 7.23 -0.90 5.08
C SER A 46 8.44 -1.76 5.50
N ILE A 47 9.56 -1.65 4.80
CA ILE A 47 10.79 -2.40 5.11
C ILE A 47 11.32 -2.00 6.49
N SER A 48 11.48 -0.70 6.75
CA SER A 48 12.05 -0.20 8.00
C SER A 48 11.19 -0.57 9.20
N SER A 49 9.87 -0.42 9.09
CA SER A 49 8.94 -0.76 10.17
C SER A 49 8.84 -2.27 10.39
N THR A 50 8.89 -3.08 9.33
CA THR A 50 8.94 -4.55 9.44
C THR A 50 10.20 -5.00 10.18
N LEU A 51 11.37 -4.47 9.82
CA LEU A 51 12.63 -4.81 10.49
C LEU A 51 12.64 -4.34 11.93
N HIS A 52 12.13 -3.13 12.19
CA HIS A 52 11.98 -2.61 13.56
C HIS A 52 11.08 -3.50 14.41
N TYR A 53 9.93 -3.91 13.87
CA TYR A 53 9.00 -4.80 14.54
C TYR A 53 9.66 -6.14 14.89
N LEU A 54 10.30 -6.81 13.92
CA LEU A 54 10.97 -8.09 14.15
C LEU A 54 12.13 -7.99 15.15
N ALA A 55 12.86 -6.87 15.15
CA ALA A 55 13.91 -6.61 16.12
C ALA A 55 13.38 -6.36 17.54
N SER A 56 12.18 -5.77 17.65
CA SER A 56 11.52 -5.47 18.92
C SER A 56 10.73 -6.66 19.48
N GLN A 57 10.38 -7.63 18.65
CA GLN A 57 9.56 -8.80 18.97
C GLN A 57 10.25 -10.07 18.43
N PRO A 58 11.34 -10.56 19.09
CA PRO A 58 12.09 -11.71 18.61
C PRO A 58 11.26 -13.00 18.49
N GLU A 59 10.23 -13.15 19.32
CA GLU A 59 9.26 -14.26 19.28
C GLU A 59 8.48 -14.31 17.97
N SER A 60 8.22 -13.15 17.35
CA SER A 60 7.57 -13.07 16.04
C SER A 60 8.45 -13.67 14.93
N LEU A 61 9.75 -13.46 15.00
CA LEU A 61 10.69 -14.09 14.07
C LEU A 61 10.79 -15.60 14.32
N ALA A 62 10.82 -16.03 15.58
CA ALA A 62 10.80 -17.44 15.94
C ALA A 62 9.54 -18.15 15.42
N PHE A 63 8.36 -17.52 15.60
CA PHE A 63 7.09 -18.00 15.09
C PHE A 63 7.10 -18.21 13.56
N LEU A 64 7.73 -17.31 12.80
CA LEU A 64 7.87 -17.47 11.34
C LEU A 64 8.88 -18.54 10.95
N LYS A 65 9.93 -18.73 11.75
CA LYS A 65 10.94 -19.80 11.52
C LYS A 65 10.38 -21.20 11.71
N GLU A 66 9.42 -21.39 12.62
CA GLU A 66 8.75 -22.68 12.83
C GLU A 66 7.96 -23.14 11.59
N ASP A 67 7.34 -22.20 10.87
CA ASP A 67 6.56 -22.51 9.67
C ASP A 67 6.59 -21.33 8.68
N VAL A 68 7.41 -21.43 7.66
CA VAL A 68 7.59 -20.40 6.63
C VAL A 68 6.32 -20.14 5.80
N SER A 69 5.34 -21.05 5.81
CA SER A 69 4.06 -20.82 5.12
C SER A 69 3.27 -19.67 5.75
N ARG A 70 3.54 -19.31 7.01
CA ARG A 70 2.95 -18.19 7.74
C ARG A 70 3.33 -16.83 7.16
N ILE A 71 4.45 -16.73 6.41
CA ILE A 71 4.94 -15.48 5.82
C ILE A 71 3.87 -14.77 5.00
N THR A 72 3.02 -15.50 4.30
CA THR A 72 1.95 -14.91 3.49
C THR A 72 0.96 -14.13 4.36
N HIS A 73 0.51 -14.69 5.49
CA HIS A 73 -0.42 -14.02 6.39
C HIS A 73 0.27 -12.92 7.20
N ALA A 74 1.49 -13.18 7.66
CA ALA A 74 2.29 -12.19 8.35
C ALA A 74 2.54 -10.93 7.50
N THR A 75 2.74 -11.09 6.20
CA THR A 75 2.86 -9.96 5.27
C THR A 75 1.62 -9.06 5.28
N GLU A 76 0.42 -9.65 5.20
CA GLU A 76 -0.82 -8.86 5.22
C GLU A 76 -1.03 -8.19 6.60
N GLU A 77 -0.72 -8.91 7.69
CA GLU A 77 -0.84 -8.34 9.03
C GLU A 77 0.14 -7.18 9.27
N LEU A 78 1.37 -7.30 8.81
CA LEU A 78 2.34 -6.22 8.88
C LEU A 78 1.88 -5.01 8.07
N PHE A 79 1.29 -5.20 6.88
CA PHE A 79 0.67 -4.08 6.14
C PHE A 79 -0.50 -3.46 6.89
N ARG A 80 -1.36 -4.26 7.54
CA ARG A 80 -2.44 -3.75 8.37
C ARG A 80 -1.91 -2.87 9.51
N ALA A 81 -1.00 -3.43 10.29
CA ALA A 81 -0.50 -2.78 11.51
C ALA A 81 0.38 -1.55 11.20
N ILE A 82 1.23 -1.62 10.17
CA ILE A 82 2.12 -0.52 9.79
C ILE A 82 1.36 0.59 9.07
N THR A 83 0.47 0.24 8.15
CA THR A 83 -0.26 1.18 7.28
C THR A 83 0.66 2.30 6.76
N PRO A 84 1.60 2.01 5.83
CA PRO A 84 2.70 2.93 5.48
C PRO A 84 2.23 4.29 4.96
N LEU A 85 1.05 4.36 4.36
CA LEU A 85 0.33 5.58 3.99
C LEU A 85 -0.88 5.72 4.89
N THR A 86 -0.79 6.52 5.92
CA THR A 86 -1.84 6.65 6.94
C THR A 86 -3.08 7.40 6.44
N HIS A 87 -2.89 8.41 5.58
CA HIS A 87 -3.97 9.26 5.10
C HIS A 87 -3.86 9.54 3.61
N ILE A 88 -5.01 9.69 2.95
CA ILE A 88 -5.06 10.14 1.56
C ILE A 88 -6.20 11.13 1.36
N GLY A 89 -5.89 12.22 0.62
CA GLY A 89 -6.87 13.26 0.32
C GLY A 89 -7.78 12.89 -0.85
N ARG A 90 -9.02 13.40 -0.79
CA ARG A 90 -9.98 13.42 -1.90
C ARG A 90 -10.65 14.78 -1.99
N VAL A 91 -11.11 15.11 -3.17
CA VAL A 91 -11.97 16.29 -3.41
C VAL A 91 -13.34 15.78 -3.81
N CYS A 92 -14.38 16.23 -3.13
CA CYS A 92 -15.76 15.88 -3.47
C CYS A 92 -16.19 16.64 -4.72
N PRO A 93 -16.51 15.96 -5.85
CA PRO A 93 -16.92 16.66 -7.07
C PRO A 93 -18.33 17.25 -6.96
N VAL A 94 -19.16 16.68 -6.11
CA VAL A 94 -20.53 17.12 -5.83
C VAL A 94 -20.73 17.19 -4.33
N GLU A 95 -21.68 18.03 -3.90
CA GLU A 95 -22.07 18.08 -2.50
C GLU A 95 -22.55 16.70 -2.03
N THR A 96 -22.07 16.25 -0.88
CA THR A 96 -22.42 14.97 -0.28
C THR A 96 -22.52 15.09 1.23
N GLU A 97 -22.95 14.02 1.87
CA GLU A 97 -23.01 13.88 3.32
C GLU A 97 -22.23 12.64 3.77
N VAL A 98 -21.47 12.78 4.83
CA VAL A 98 -20.74 11.69 5.47
C VAL A 98 -21.08 11.69 6.97
N HIS A 99 -21.76 10.68 7.44
CA HIS A 99 -22.21 10.55 8.86
C HIS A 99 -22.89 11.83 9.39
N GLY A 100 -23.85 12.37 8.63
CA GLY A 100 -24.58 13.59 9.00
C GLY A 100 -23.79 14.91 8.81
N GLN A 101 -22.55 14.85 8.36
CA GLN A 101 -21.73 16.01 8.09
C GLN A 101 -21.76 16.36 6.59
N ARG A 102 -22.19 17.58 6.29
CA ARG A 102 -22.24 18.10 4.92
C ARG A 102 -20.84 18.40 4.41
N VAL A 103 -20.51 17.83 3.25
CA VAL A 103 -19.29 18.13 2.49
C VAL A 103 -19.69 18.87 1.21
N PRO A 104 -19.34 20.14 1.05
CA PRO A 104 -19.71 20.89 -0.15
C PRO A 104 -18.98 20.40 -1.39
N ALA A 105 -19.49 20.70 -2.57
CA ALA A 105 -18.78 20.51 -3.82
C ALA A 105 -17.42 21.24 -3.79
N GLY A 106 -16.35 20.60 -4.21
CA GLY A 106 -14.98 21.09 -4.07
C GLY A 106 -14.38 20.92 -2.66
N GLY A 107 -15.17 20.45 -1.69
CA GLY A 107 -14.70 20.16 -0.32
C GLY A 107 -13.63 19.08 -0.29
N ARG A 108 -12.63 19.26 0.57
CA ARG A 108 -11.55 18.29 0.76
C ARG A 108 -11.87 17.37 1.93
N VAL A 109 -11.68 16.07 1.72
CA VAL A 109 -11.80 15.04 2.75
C VAL A 109 -10.49 14.27 2.86
N SER A 110 -10.17 13.80 4.05
CA SER A 110 -9.03 12.92 4.29
C SER A 110 -9.53 11.56 4.74
N ILE A 111 -9.11 10.52 4.04
CA ILE A 111 -9.42 9.14 4.40
C ILE A 111 -8.25 8.64 5.25
N CYS A 112 -8.51 8.24 6.49
CA CYS A 112 -7.52 7.70 7.41
C CYS A 112 -7.52 6.16 7.31
N TRP A 113 -6.63 5.61 6.50
CA TRP A 113 -6.47 4.15 6.37
C TRP A 113 -6.01 3.50 7.67
N ALA A 114 -5.17 4.20 8.43
CA ALA A 114 -4.71 3.69 9.73
C ALA A 114 -5.90 3.50 10.69
N ALA A 115 -6.80 4.48 10.80
CA ALA A 115 -7.98 4.32 11.65
C ALA A 115 -8.85 3.13 11.21
N ALA A 116 -9.06 2.95 9.89
CA ALA A 116 -9.84 1.83 9.38
C ALA A 116 -9.18 0.46 9.64
N ASN A 117 -7.83 0.40 9.61
CA ASN A 117 -7.09 -0.83 9.90
C ASN A 117 -6.99 -1.16 11.40
N TYR A 118 -7.37 -0.23 12.26
CA TYR A 118 -7.44 -0.41 13.71
C TYR A 118 -8.88 -0.35 14.26
N ASP A 119 -9.88 -0.47 13.37
CA ASP A 119 -11.28 -0.44 13.75
C ASP A 119 -11.68 -1.73 14.53
N PRO A 120 -12.09 -1.62 15.81
CA PRO A 120 -12.46 -2.79 16.62
C PRO A 120 -13.77 -3.44 16.15
N GLU A 121 -14.59 -2.77 15.34
CA GLU A 121 -15.77 -3.38 14.71
C GLU A 121 -15.40 -4.36 13.59
N VAL A 122 -14.17 -4.24 13.03
CA VAL A 122 -13.68 -5.07 11.93
C VAL A 122 -12.61 -6.05 12.40
N PHE A 123 -11.71 -5.60 13.28
CA PHE A 123 -10.57 -6.37 13.75
C PHE A 123 -10.67 -6.63 15.25
N HIS A 124 -10.70 -7.89 15.64
CA HIS A 124 -10.56 -8.27 17.03
C HIS A 124 -9.14 -7.95 17.51
N ASP A 125 -9.00 -7.30 18.67
CA ASP A 125 -7.72 -6.84 19.23
C ASP A 125 -6.85 -6.12 18.18
N PRO A 126 -7.33 -4.97 17.63
CA PRO A 126 -6.69 -4.33 16.49
C PRO A 126 -5.29 -3.78 16.79
N GLU A 127 -4.98 -3.51 18.07
CA GLU A 127 -3.65 -3.04 18.51
C GLU A 127 -2.63 -4.17 18.56
N GLU A 128 -3.06 -5.43 18.63
CA GLU A 128 -2.19 -6.58 18.59
C GLU A 128 -1.80 -6.94 17.16
N VAL A 129 -0.52 -7.22 16.95
CA VAL A 129 -0.02 -7.77 15.69
C VAL A 129 -0.07 -9.29 15.75
N GLN A 130 -1.05 -9.86 15.06
CA GLN A 130 -1.28 -11.30 14.98
C GLN A 130 -0.83 -11.80 13.61
N LEU A 131 0.39 -12.35 13.52
CA LEU A 131 1.02 -12.72 12.24
C LEU A 131 0.28 -13.80 11.43
N ASP A 132 -0.70 -14.46 12.05
CA ASP A 132 -1.59 -15.45 11.44
C ASP A 132 -3.05 -14.98 11.36
N ARG A 133 -3.33 -13.70 11.59
CA ARG A 133 -4.68 -13.12 11.58
C ARG A 133 -5.50 -13.55 10.36
N LYS A 134 -6.69 -14.08 10.65
CA LYS A 134 -7.71 -14.46 9.66
C LYS A 134 -9.12 -14.27 10.24
N PRO A 135 -10.02 -13.58 9.52
CA PRO A 135 -9.81 -12.82 8.29
C PRO A 135 -8.96 -11.57 8.52
N ASN A 136 -8.36 -11.02 7.47
CA ASN A 136 -7.59 -9.78 7.53
C ASN A 136 -7.99 -8.84 6.36
N PRO A 137 -9.18 -8.22 6.42
CA PRO A 137 -9.73 -7.37 5.36
C PRO A 137 -9.16 -5.94 5.42
N HIS A 138 -7.84 -5.80 5.59
CA HIS A 138 -7.21 -4.50 5.73
C HIS A 138 -7.28 -3.66 4.45
N VAL A 139 -7.28 -2.35 4.62
CA VAL A 139 -7.32 -1.36 3.53
C VAL A 139 -6.01 -0.57 3.38
N ALA A 140 -4.87 -1.14 3.80
CA ALA A 140 -3.55 -0.50 3.68
C ALA A 140 -3.17 -0.14 2.23
N PHE A 141 -3.74 -0.84 1.25
CA PHE A 141 -3.57 -0.56 -0.18
C PHE A 141 -4.72 0.28 -0.78
N GLY A 142 -5.60 0.81 0.04
CA GLY A 142 -6.82 1.49 -0.41
C GLY A 142 -7.89 0.51 -0.88
N PHE A 143 -8.94 1.03 -1.52
CA PHE A 143 -10.08 0.26 -2.00
C PHE A 143 -10.69 0.86 -3.27
N GLY A 144 -11.39 0.03 -4.07
CA GLY A 144 -12.12 0.45 -5.26
C GLY A 144 -11.22 0.87 -6.42
N HIS A 145 -11.65 1.87 -7.19
CA HIS A 145 -10.95 2.31 -8.41
C HIS A 145 -9.53 2.84 -8.18
N HIS A 146 -9.21 3.24 -6.95
CA HIS A 146 -7.90 3.74 -6.56
C HIS A 146 -7.09 2.72 -5.74
N LEU A 147 -7.44 1.42 -5.82
CA LEU A 147 -6.61 0.36 -5.24
C LEU A 147 -5.17 0.50 -5.74
N CYS A 148 -4.22 0.34 -4.82
CA CYS A 148 -2.80 0.49 -5.12
C CYS A 148 -2.37 -0.42 -6.29
N ILE A 149 -1.88 0.17 -7.36
CA ILE A 149 -1.39 -0.58 -8.53
C ILE A 149 -0.13 -1.40 -8.20
N GLY A 150 0.66 -0.95 -7.20
CA GLY A 150 1.87 -1.61 -6.74
C GLY A 150 1.66 -2.67 -5.66
N ALA A 151 0.42 -3.00 -5.28
CA ALA A 151 0.12 -3.90 -4.15
C ALA A 151 0.81 -5.28 -4.26
N ALA A 152 0.84 -5.86 -5.46
CA ALA A 152 1.51 -7.14 -5.70
C ALA A 152 3.04 -7.03 -5.51
N HIS A 153 3.63 -5.94 -6.00
CA HIS A 153 5.06 -5.64 -5.84
C HIS A 153 5.45 -5.42 -4.36
N ALA A 154 4.67 -4.62 -3.64
CA ALA A 154 4.91 -4.37 -2.22
C ALA A 154 4.85 -5.67 -1.41
N ARG A 155 3.87 -6.54 -1.68
CA ARG A 155 3.78 -7.87 -1.07
C ARG A 155 4.99 -8.73 -1.37
N LEU A 156 5.44 -8.76 -2.63
CA LEU A 156 6.63 -9.51 -3.01
C LEU A 156 7.86 -9.04 -2.23
N VAL A 157 8.08 -7.73 -2.14
CA VAL A 157 9.23 -7.15 -1.42
C VAL A 157 9.21 -7.56 0.06
N ILE A 158 8.08 -7.41 0.75
CA ILE A 158 8.01 -7.75 2.17
C ILE A 158 8.10 -9.26 2.40
N ARG A 159 7.48 -10.09 1.56
CA ARG A 159 7.65 -11.56 1.64
C ARG A 159 9.10 -11.96 1.48
N SER A 160 9.81 -11.45 0.45
CA SER A 160 11.22 -11.75 0.24
C SER A 160 12.10 -11.26 1.40
N LEU A 161 11.75 -10.11 2.01
CA LEU A 161 12.43 -9.65 3.22
C LEU A 161 12.23 -10.62 4.39
N LEU A 162 11.00 -11.06 4.66
CA LEU A 162 10.69 -12.02 5.72
C LEU A 162 11.38 -13.36 5.47
N GLU A 163 11.34 -13.87 4.24
CA GLU A 163 12.06 -15.10 3.84
C GLU A 163 13.56 -14.98 4.13
N ALA A 164 14.18 -13.85 3.79
CA ALA A 164 15.59 -13.60 4.07
C ALA A 164 15.88 -13.52 5.59
N CYS A 165 14.96 -12.98 6.38
CA CYS A 165 15.10 -12.90 7.84
C CYS A 165 14.99 -14.27 8.52
N VAL A 166 14.10 -15.15 8.04
CA VAL A 166 13.92 -16.48 8.64
C VAL A 166 15.04 -17.47 8.29
N GLN A 167 15.81 -17.21 7.22
CA GLN A 167 16.95 -18.06 6.80
C GLN A 167 18.22 -17.79 7.61
N LYS A 168 18.28 -16.70 8.36
CA LYS A 168 19.42 -16.31 9.21
C LYS A 168 19.15 -16.61 10.68
#